data_cde357dd64b4d782eeed714d96194c9d
#
_entry.id   cde357dd64b4d782eeed714d96194c9d
#
_cell.length_a   1.000
_cell.length_b   1.000
_cell.length_c   1.000
_cell.angle_alpha   90.00
_cell.angle_beta   90.00
_cell.angle_gamma   90.00
#
_symmetry.space_group_name_H-M   'P 1'
#
loop_
_entity.id
_entity.type
_entity.pdbx_description
1 polymer ?
#
loop_
_entity_poly.entity_id
_entity_poly.type
_entity_poly.pdbx_seq_one_letter_code
_entity_poly.pdbx_strand_id
1 'polypeptide(L)'
;MQEYRAGESIQVLSPVKTKTDFSVQALNTRLQNEVNPLTAEKQTWGAFRDGDRVIVTQNNSYYNICNGDVGVLYIRGEKPHRVATLAVRGTLKTWQIDCMEKYGAANDDAPPPRLALAYALTVHKSQGSQYDAILMPVSTATAKMLYRNLLYTAISRARKEVILVGSREAVNTAMQCIPYPRKSKLVARTNLLRLRRSA
;
A
#
# COMPACT_ATOMS: atom_id res chain seq x y z
N MET A 1 -2.11 -16.01 14.71
CA MET A 1 -2.84 -15.33 13.60
C MET A 1 -4.31 -15.78 13.48
N GLN A 2 -4.85 -16.50 14.46
CA GLN A 2 -6.24 -17.01 14.43
C GLN A 2 -7.26 -16.14 15.21
N GLU A 3 -6.88 -14.99 15.72
CA GLU A 3 -7.77 -14.20 16.60
C GLU A 3 -8.45 -13.00 15.94
N TYR A 4 -8.15 -12.71 14.67
CA TYR A 4 -8.88 -11.64 13.98
C TYR A 4 -10.17 -12.17 13.40
N ARG A 5 -11.28 -11.71 13.95
CA ARG A 5 -12.63 -12.05 13.52
C ARG A 5 -12.86 -11.63 12.07
N ALA A 6 -13.62 -12.43 11.32
CA ALA A 6 -14.04 -12.08 9.98
C ALA A 6 -14.66 -10.66 9.97
N GLY A 7 -14.00 -9.71 9.28
CA GLY A 7 -14.41 -8.31 9.21
C GLY A 7 -13.40 -7.30 9.78
N GLU A 8 -12.40 -7.71 10.55
CA GLU A 8 -11.37 -6.80 11.04
C GLU A 8 -10.27 -6.57 9.98
N SER A 9 -9.93 -5.31 9.77
CA SER A 9 -8.92 -4.93 8.78
C SER A 9 -7.54 -4.85 9.41
N ILE A 10 -6.67 -5.81 9.08
CA ILE A 10 -5.24 -5.76 9.45
C ILE A 10 -4.44 -5.26 8.27
N GLN A 11 -3.48 -4.36 8.53
CA GLN A 11 -2.55 -3.89 7.51
C GLN A 11 -1.10 -4.01 7.99
N VAL A 12 -0.29 -4.70 7.17
CA VAL A 12 1.16 -4.70 7.39
C VAL A 12 1.75 -3.42 6.79
N LEU A 13 2.52 -2.69 7.62
CA LEU A 13 3.20 -1.47 7.21
C LEU A 13 4.71 -1.67 7.29
N SER A 14 5.44 -1.12 6.33
CA SER A 14 6.90 -1.09 6.36
C SER A 14 7.43 0.31 6.05
N PRO A 15 8.52 0.74 6.71
CA PRO A 15 9.20 1.99 6.38
C PRO A 15 9.96 1.93 5.06
N VAL A 16 10.22 0.71 4.52
CA VAL A 16 11.13 0.46 3.40
C VAL A 16 10.40 -0.19 2.23
N LYS A 17 10.62 0.32 1.01
CA LYS A 17 10.00 -0.24 -0.20
C LYS A 17 10.74 -1.47 -0.73
N THR A 18 12.06 -1.46 -0.74
CA THR A 18 12.93 -2.49 -1.35
C THR A 18 14.19 -2.70 -0.51
N LYS A 19 15.04 -3.66 -0.88
CA LYS A 19 16.41 -3.89 -0.36
C LYS A 19 16.53 -4.54 1.03
N THR A 20 15.46 -4.92 1.69
CA THR A 20 15.51 -5.65 2.95
C THR A 20 14.44 -6.74 2.99
N ASP A 21 14.61 -7.74 3.87
CA ASP A 21 13.62 -8.80 4.08
C ASP A 21 12.29 -8.26 4.64
N PHE A 22 12.32 -7.10 5.28
CA PHE A 22 11.15 -6.40 5.80
C PHE A 22 10.64 -5.30 4.87
N SER A 23 11.13 -5.26 3.64
CA SER A 23 10.63 -4.32 2.64
C SER A 23 9.21 -4.68 2.18
N VAL A 24 8.46 -3.70 1.72
CA VAL A 24 7.13 -3.92 1.16
C VAL A 24 7.14 -4.98 0.06
N GLN A 25 8.17 -4.99 -0.79
CA GLN A 25 8.28 -5.97 -1.87
C GLN A 25 8.45 -7.39 -1.33
N ALA A 26 9.40 -7.62 -0.40
CA ALA A 26 9.63 -8.94 0.18
C ALA A 26 8.43 -9.43 1.01
N LEU A 27 7.83 -8.53 1.81
CA LEU A 27 6.64 -8.85 2.61
C LEU A 27 5.44 -9.20 1.73
N ASN A 28 5.19 -8.46 0.64
CA ASN A 28 4.10 -8.78 -0.27
C ASN A 28 4.27 -10.16 -0.89
N THR A 29 5.48 -10.53 -1.35
CA THR A 29 5.74 -11.86 -1.92
C THR A 29 5.51 -12.98 -0.89
N ARG A 30 6.01 -12.81 0.34
CA ARG A 30 5.81 -13.80 1.41
C ARG A 30 4.36 -13.91 1.82
N LEU A 31 3.70 -12.79 2.08
CA LEU A 31 2.30 -12.76 2.51
C LEU A 31 1.35 -13.28 1.43
N GLN A 32 1.62 -12.99 0.15
CA GLN A 32 0.84 -13.56 -0.96
C GLN A 32 0.93 -15.09 -0.94
N ASN A 33 2.12 -15.65 -0.73
CA ASN A 33 2.32 -17.11 -0.69
C ASN A 33 1.62 -17.76 0.51
N GLU A 34 1.58 -17.10 1.66
CA GLU A 34 0.96 -17.62 2.88
C GLU A 34 -0.56 -17.43 2.89
N VAL A 35 -1.04 -16.24 2.50
CA VAL A 35 -2.46 -15.86 2.62
C VAL A 35 -3.25 -16.30 1.38
N ASN A 36 -2.63 -16.26 0.21
CA ASN A 36 -3.24 -16.58 -1.08
C ASN A 36 -2.30 -17.48 -1.91
N PRO A 37 -2.02 -18.73 -1.46
CA PRO A 37 -1.11 -19.62 -2.14
C PRO A 37 -1.56 -19.93 -3.57
N LEU A 38 -0.59 -20.13 -4.46
CA LEU A 38 -0.87 -20.56 -5.82
C LEU A 38 -1.26 -22.05 -5.82
N THR A 39 -2.45 -22.34 -6.33
CA THR A 39 -2.91 -23.71 -6.58
C THR A 39 -3.09 -23.93 -8.08
N ALA A 40 -3.19 -25.21 -8.51
CA ALA A 40 -3.37 -25.54 -9.93
C ALA A 40 -4.63 -24.92 -10.57
N GLU A 41 -5.67 -24.73 -9.78
CA GLU A 41 -6.96 -24.18 -10.22
C GLU A 41 -7.03 -22.66 -10.18
N LYS A 42 -6.05 -22.00 -9.53
CA LYS A 42 -6.09 -20.57 -9.30
C LYS A 42 -5.70 -19.78 -10.54
N GLN A 43 -6.59 -18.90 -10.95
CA GLN A 43 -6.35 -17.98 -12.07
C GLN A 43 -5.29 -16.92 -11.71
N THR A 44 -4.47 -16.57 -12.71
CA THR A 44 -3.41 -15.57 -12.54
C THR A 44 -3.39 -14.55 -13.67
N TRP A 45 -2.95 -13.33 -13.37
CA TRP A 45 -2.67 -12.28 -14.33
C TRP A 45 -1.35 -11.59 -13.98
N GLY A 46 -0.29 -11.91 -14.72
CA GLY A 46 1.07 -11.51 -14.37
C GLY A 46 1.46 -12.03 -12.98
N ALA A 47 1.84 -11.14 -12.10
CA ALA A 47 2.19 -11.48 -10.71
C ALA A 47 0.97 -11.60 -9.77
N PHE A 48 -0.23 -11.30 -10.25
CA PHE A 48 -1.44 -11.34 -9.44
C PHE A 48 -2.13 -12.70 -9.53
N ARG A 49 -2.79 -13.07 -8.43
CA ARG A 49 -3.60 -14.27 -8.30
C ARG A 49 -5.05 -13.88 -8.00
N ASP A 50 -5.98 -14.70 -8.43
CA ASP A 50 -7.38 -14.52 -8.03
C ASP A 50 -7.52 -14.43 -6.52
N GLY A 51 -8.22 -13.41 -6.02
CA GLY A 51 -8.38 -13.10 -4.60
C GLY A 51 -7.24 -12.27 -3.99
N ASP A 52 -6.29 -11.78 -4.77
CA ASP A 52 -5.21 -10.94 -4.23
C ASP A 52 -5.73 -9.59 -3.71
N ARG A 53 -5.17 -9.18 -2.59
CA ARG A 53 -5.32 -7.81 -2.10
C ARG A 53 -4.38 -6.88 -2.86
N VAL A 54 -4.94 -5.86 -3.48
CA VAL A 54 -4.20 -4.94 -4.37
C VAL A 54 -4.48 -3.48 -4.04
N ILE A 55 -3.55 -2.62 -4.42
CA ILE A 55 -3.66 -1.16 -4.35
C ILE A 55 -3.52 -0.56 -5.75
N VAL A 56 -4.38 0.40 -6.05
CA VAL A 56 -4.27 1.23 -7.26
C VAL A 56 -3.07 2.17 -7.11
N THR A 57 -2.20 2.22 -8.13
CA THR A 57 -0.95 3.00 -8.07
C THR A 57 -0.98 4.25 -8.95
N GLN A 58 -2.04 4.43 -9.74
CA GLN A 58 -2.26 5.59 -10.60
C GLN A 58 -3.77 5.83 -10.73
N ASN A 59 -4.17 7.11 -10.75
CA ASN A 59 -5.57 7.46 -11.02
C ASN A 59 -5.99 6.94 -12.40
N ASN A 60 -7.21 6.41 -12.47
CA ASN A 60 -7.82 6.01 -13.72
C ASN A 60 -9.28 6.51 -13.72
N SER A 61 -9.51 7.58 -14.47
CA SER A 61 -10.81 8.25 -14.53
C SER A 61 -11.89 7.40 -15.21
N TYR A 62 -11.50 6.56 -16.18
CA TYR A 62 -12.44 5.68 -16.86
C TYR A 62 -13.13 4.70 -15.90
N TYR A 63 -12.36 4.08 -15.00
CA TYR A 63 -12.88 3.18 -13.98
C TYR A 63 -13.30 3.90 -12.69
N ASN A 64 -13.13 5.22 -12.62
CA ASN A 64 -13.39 6.03 -11.42
C ASN A 64 -12.69 5.45 -10.17
N ILE A 65 -11.40 5.17 -10.31
CA ILE A 65 -10.52 4.70 -9.23
C ILE A 65 -9.34 5.64 -9.05
N CYS A 66 -8.91 5.78 -7.81
CA CYS A 66 -7.86 6.72 -7.42
C CYS A 66 -6.60 5.98 -6.94
N ASN A 67 -5.47 6.64 -7.11
CA ASN A 67 -4.23 6.19 -6.50
C ASN A 67 -4.40 6.09 -4.98
N GLY A 68 -4.06 4.92 -4.43
CA GLY A 68 -4.24 4.62 -3.01
C GLY A 68 -5.48 3.79 -2.70
N ASP A 69 -6.40 3.60 -3.64
CA ASP A 69 -7.54 2.70 -3.44
C ASP A 69 -7.07 1.27 -3.25
N VAL A 70 -7.51 0.65 -2.17
CA VAL A 70 -7.21 -0.76 -1.84
C VAL A 70 -8.46 -1.60 -2.07
N GLY A 71 -8.27 -2.75 -2.70
CA GLY A 71 -9.37 -3.67 -3.00
C GLY A 71 -8.89 -5.11 -3.15
N VAL A 72 -9.83 -5.97 -3.56
CA VAL A 72 -9.57 -7.38 -3.89
C VAL A 72 -9.72 -7.56 -5.39
N LEU A 73 -8.74 -8.21 -6.00
CA LEU A 73 -8.71 -8.52 -7.42
C LEU A 73 -9.24 -9.94 -7.65
N TYR A 74 -10.28 -10.06 -8.43
CA TYR A 74 -10.82 -11.34 -8.89
C TYR A 74 -10.48 -11.55 -10.35
N ILE A 75 -10.12 -12.78 -10.73
CA ILE A 75 -9.81 -13.17 -12.12
C ILE A 75 -10.76 -14.29 -12.48
N ARG A 76 -11.53 -14.12 -13.56
CA ARG A 76 -12.57 -15.08 -13.98
C ARG A 76 -12.53 -15.30 -15.49
N GLY A 77 -13.08 -16.44 -15.90
CA GLY A 77 -13.22 -16.84 -17.28
C GLY A 77 -12.07 -17.74 -17.77
N GLU A 78 -12.14 -18.13 -19.02
CA GLU A 78 -11.14 -18.94 -19.71
C GLU A 78 -10.47 -18.14 -20.82
N LYS A 79 -9.19 -18.45 -21.08
CA LYS A 79 -8.49 -17.83 -22.22
C LYS A 79 -9.22 -18.12 -23.54
N PRO A 80 -9.37 -17.15 -24.43
CA PRO A 80 -8.81 -15.79 -24.43
C PRO A 80 -9.76 -14.71 -23.85
N HIS A 81 -10.76 -15.04 -23.08
CA HIS A 81 -11.83 -14.13 -22.63
C HIS A 81 -11.83 -13.90 -21.11
N ARG A 82 -10.68 -14.01 -20.47
CA ARG A 82 -10.58 -13.74 -19.02
C ARG A 82 -10.79 -12.27 -18.71
N VAL A 83 -11.45 -12.04 -17.59
CA VAL A 83 -11.69 -10.70 -17.04
C VAL A 83 -11.08 -10.57 -15.67
N ALA A 84 -10.56 -9.38 -15.37
CA ALA A 84 -10.19 -8.98 -14.01
C ALA A 84 -11.25 -8.04 -13.46
N THR A 85 -11.66 -8.28 -12.22
CA THR A 85 -12.62 -7.46 -11.48
C THR A 85 -12.00 -6.99 -10.19
N LEU A 86 -11.90 -5.69 -10.01
CA LEU A 86 -11.44 -5.05 -8.79
C LEU A 86 -12.66 -4.67 -7.94
N ALA A 87 -12.79 -5.29 -6.77
CA ALA A 87 -13.75 -4.89 -5.75
C ALA A 87 -13.11 -3.81 -4.87
N VAL A 88 -13.58 -2.58 -4.99
CA VAL A 88 -13.04 -1.42 -4.28
C VAL A 88 -14.17 -0.51 -3.81
N ARG A 89 -14.15 -0.07 -2.55
CA ARG A 89 -15.15 0.83 -1.93
C ARG A 89 -16.60 0.38 -2.17
N GLY A 90 -16.88 -0.93 -2.10
CA GLY A 90 -18.21 -1.48 -2.35
C GLY A 90 -18.67 -1.46 -3.81
N THR A 91 -17.79 -1.12 -4.76
CA THR A 91 -18.04 -1.15 -6.19
C THR A 91 -17.18 -2.20 -6.90
N LEU A 92 -17.63 -2.69 -8.04
CA LEU A 92 -16.91 -3.61 -8.90
C LEU A 92 -16.48 -2.89 -10.18
N LYS A 93 -15.20 -3.00 -10.53
CA LYS A 93 -14.61 -2.46 -11.76
C LYS A 93 -14.01 -3.59 -12.56
N THR A 94 -14.52 -3.84 -13.76
CA THR A 94 -14.17 -5.02 -14.57
C THR A 94 -13.55 -4.59 -15.88
N TRP A 95 -12.51 -5.32 -16.32
CA TRP A 95 -11.86 -5.15 -17.62
C TRP A 95 -11.36 -6.50 -18.15
N GLN A 96 -11.21 -6.58 -19.46
CA GLN A 96 -10.62 -7.77 -20.11
C GLN A 96 -9.10 -7.76 -19.95
N ILE A 97 -8.50 -8.95 -19.75
CA ILE A 97 -7.05 -9.08 -19.55
C ILE A 97 -6.32 -9.79 -20.69
N ASP A 98 -6.97 -10.68 -21.43
CA ASP A 98 -6.33 -11.45 -22.49
C ASP A 98 -6.25 -10.72 -23.84
N CYS A 99 -7.13 -9.76 -24.09
CA CYS A 99 -7.11 -8.97 -25.33
C CYS A 99 -5.90 -8.02 -25.42
N MET A 100 -5.25 -7.74 -24.30
CA MET A 100 -4.13 -6.80 -24.24
C MET A 100 -2.81 -7.37 -24.75
N GLU A 101 -2.64 -8.70 -24.76
CA GLU A 101 -1.43 -9.32 -25.29
C GLU A 101 -1.39 -9.33 -26.82
N LYS A 102 -2.54 -9.27 -27.50
CA LYS A 102 -2.62 -9.36 -28.98
C LYS A 102 -2.83 -8.05 -29.72
N TYR A 103 -3.46 -7.09 -29.07
CA TYR A 103 -3.78 -5.79 -29.68
C TYR A 103 -3.17 -4.72 -28.79
N GLY A 104 -1.98 -4.28 -29.15
CA GLY A 104 -1.41 -3.08 -28.53
C GLY A 104 -2.48 -1.98 -28.54
N ALA A 105 -2.97 -1.60 -27.40
CA ALA A 105 -3.78 -0.43 -27.03
C ALA A 105 -4.73 0.23 -28.10
N ALA A 106 -5.11 -0.48 -29.15
CA ALA A 106 -5.64 0.17 -30.34
C ALA A 106 -7.17 0.30 -30.40
N ASN A 107 -7.93 -0.38 -29.53
CA ASN A 107 -9.40 -0.34 -29.62
C ASN A 107 -10.17 -0.25 -28.29
N ASP A 108 -9.50 -0.06 -27.15
CA ASP A 108 -10.20 0.24 -25.91
C ASP A 108 -9.68 1.58 -25.37
N ASP A 109 -10.56 2.57 -25.32
CA ASP A 109 -10.28 3.93 -24.79
C ASP A 109 -9.83 3.95 -23.33
N ALA A 110 -9.70 2.78 -22.70
CA ALA A 110 -9.40 2.63 -21.28
C ALA A 110 -8.21 1.72 -21.00
N PRO A 111 -7.03 2.27 -20.73
CA PRO A 111 -5.90 1.47 -20.28
C PRO A 111 -6.23 0.77 -18.95
N PRO A 112 -5.75 -0.50 -18.75
CA PRO A 112 -6.00 -1.23 -17.52
C PRO A 112 -5.48 -0.48 -16.30
N PRO A 113 -6.13 -0.64 -15.15
CA PRO A 113 -5.65 -0.06 -13.91
C PRO A 113 -4.23 -0.51 -13.58
N ARG A 114 -3.38 0.43 -13.16
CA ARG A 114 -2.06 0.08 -12.62
C ARG A 114 -2.20 -0.35 -11.18
N LEU A 115 -1.92 -1.61 -10.91
CA LEU A 115 -2.06 -2.26 -9.62
C LEU A 115 -0.71 -2.66 -9.03
N ALA A 116 -0.69 -2.84 -7.72
CA ALA A 116 0.39 -3.50 -6.98
C ALA A 116 -0.22 -4.34 -5.84
N LEU A 117 0.49 -5.35 -5.36
CA LEU A 117 0.06 -6.11 -4.17
C LEU A 117 -0.01 -5.18 -2.95
N ALA A 118 -0.99 -5.44 -2.08
CA ALA A 118 -1.31 -4.60 -0.92
C ALA A 118 -1.43 -5.38 0.40
N TYR A 119 -0.85 -6.56 0.50
CA TYR A 119 -0.71 -7.26 1.78
C TYR A 119 0.17 -6.46 2.74
N ALA A 120 1.24 -5.84 2.22
CA ALA A 120 2.05 -4.86 2.92
C ALA A 120 2.10 -3.54 2.13
N LEU A 121 2.07 -2.41 2.84
CA LEU A 121 2.16 -1.06 2.29
C LEU A 121 3.29 -0.26 2.93
N THR A 122 3.78 0.76 2.23
CA THR A 122 4.63 1.75 2.91
C THR A 122 3.79 2.61 3.83
N VAL A 123 4.39 3.08 4.94
CA VAL A 123 3.73 4.03 5.85
C VAL A 123 3.19 5.25 5.09
N HIS A 124 3.90 5.74 4.07
CA HIS A 124 3.43 6.87 3.24
C HIS A 124 2.17 6.53 2.44
N LYS A 125 2.08 5.31 1.87
CA LYS A 125 0.88 4.90 1.13
C LYS A 125 -0.33 4.61 2.01
N SER A 126 -0.14 4.40 3.31
CA SER A 126 -1.23 4.25 4.28
C SER A 126 -1.80 5.58 4.78
N GLN A 127 -1.20 6.72 4.41
CA GLN A 127 -1.71 8.04 4.79
C GLN A 127 -3.11 8.25 4.24
N GLY A 128 -4.02 8.76 5.08
CA GLY A 128 -5.44 8.92 4.75
C GLY A 128 -6.30 7.69 5.01
N SER A 129 -5.71 6.51 5.18
CA SER A 129 -6.41 5.27 5.53
C SER A 129 -6.34 4.97 7.02
N GLN A 130 -7.29 4.19 7.54
CA GLN A 130 -7.30 3.66 8.90
C GLN A 130 -7.62 2.17 8.87
N TYR A 131 -7.06 1.42 9.81
CA TYR A 131 -7.21 -0.03 9.93
C TYR A 131 -7.54 -0.39 11.38
N ASP A 132 -8.21 -1.50 11.60
CA ASP A 132 -8.48 -1.94 12.99
C ASP A 132 -7.18 -2.28 13.69
N ALA A 133 -6.28 -2.98 13.01
CA ALA A 133 -4.94 -3.23 13.52
C ALA A 133 -3.86 -2.94 12.47
N ILE A 134 -2.70 -2.51 12.92
CA ILE A 134 -1.49 -2.47 12.10
C ILE A 134 -0.45 -3.44 12.65
N LEU A 135 0.29 -4.07 11.76
CA LEU A 135 1.48 -4.86 12.08
C LEU A 135 2.68 -4.21 11.38
N MET A 136 3.72 -3.91 12.15
CA MET A 136 4.92 -3.28 11.59
C MET A 136 6.18 -3.98 12.08
N PRO A 137 7.00 -4.56 11.18
CA PRO A 137 8.31 -5.07 11.53
C PRO A 137 9.26 -3.90 11.83
N VAL A 138 9.97 -4.00 12.95
CA VAL A 138 10.96 -3.01 13.39
C VAL A 138 12.28 -3.72 13.66
N SER A 139 13.28 -3.48 12.83
CA SER A 139 14.63 -4.03 12.99
C SER A 139 15.66 -2.93 13.13
N THR A 140 16.81 -3.26 13.69
CA THR A 140 17.95 -2.32 13.80
C THR A 140 18.41 -1.82 12.42
N ALA A 141 18.33 -2.67 11.39
CA ALA A 141 18.65 -2.29 10.01
C ALA A 141 17.67 -1.23 9.43
N THR A 142 16.42 -1.24 9.88
CA THR A 142 15.39 -0.31 9.42
C THR A 142 15.12 0.84 10.38
N ALA A 143 15.63 0.76 11.61
CA ALA A 143 15.36 1.75 12.66
C ALA A 143 15.79 3.18 12.27
N LYS A 144 16.92 3.33 11.58
CA LYS A 144 17.40 4.64 11.09
C LYS A 144 16.50 5.25 10.01
N MET A 145 15.75 4.43 9.28
CA MET A 145 14.78 4.87 8.28
C MET A 145 13.40 5.10 8.90
N LEU A 146 13.14 4.48 10.05
CA LEU A 146 11.93 4.62 10.85
C LEU A 146 12.13 5.71 11.91
N TYR A 147 12.24 6.97 11.47
CA TYR A 147 12.31 8.11 12.37
C TYR A 147 10.98 8.35 13.10
N ARG A 148 11.06 9.05 14.24
CA ARG A 148 9.94 9.28 15.16
C ARG A 148 8.63 9.68 14.48
N ASN A 149 8.66 10.62 13.53
CA ASN A 149 7.46 11.09 12.85
C ASN A 149 6.83 10.01 11.94
N LEU A 150 7.66 9.15 11.32
CA LEU A 150 7.17 8.05 10.49
C LEU A 150 6.55 6.96 11.37
N LEU A 151 7.17 6.64 12.52
CA LEU A 151 6.62 5.74 13.51
C LEU A 151 5.27 6.25 14.02
N TYR A 152 5.18 7.52 14.40
CA TYR A 152 3.92 8.17 14.80
C TYR A 152 2.86 8.08 13.70
N THR A 153 3.24 8.36 12.45
CA THR A 153 2.32 8.24 11.30
C THR A 153 1.80 6.83 11.14
N ALA A 154 2.65 5.81 11.31
CA ALA A 154 2.24 4.42 11.22
C ALA A 154 1.26 4.06 12.36
N ILE A 155 1.62 4.37 13.61
CA ILE A 155 0.80 4.07 14.80
C ILE A 155 -0.58 4.73 14.69
N SER A 156 -0.65 5.97 14.22
CA SER A 156 -1.91 6.70 14.06
C SER A 156 -2.84 6.14 12.97
N ARG A 157 -2.42 5.12 12.23
CA ARG A 157 -3.29 4.40 11.28
C ARG A 157 -4.13 3.32 11.93
N ALA A 158 -3.76 2.86 13.13
CA ALA A 158 -4.52 1.87 13.87
C ALA A 158 -5.69 2.50 14.63
N ARG A 159 -6.85 1.84 14.61
CA ARG A 159 -8.02 2.20 15.39
C ARG A 159 -8.05 1.49 16.74
N LYS A 160 -7.61 0.23 16.77
CA LYS A 160 -7.72 -0.66 17.95
C LYS A 160 -6.34 -1.10 18.45
N GLU A 161 -5.49 -1.59 17.57
CA GLU A 161 -4.27 -2.29 17.97
C GLU A 161 -3.07 -1.97 17.07
N VAL A 162 -1.89 -1.90 17.71
CA VAL A 162 -0.58 -1.73 17.06
C VAL A 162 0.31 -2.88 17.47
N ILE A 163 0.73 -3.70 16.51
CA ILE A 163 1.63 -4.83 16.70
C ILE A 163 3.00 -4.47 16.12
N LEU A 164 3.98 -4.22 16.97
CA LEU A 164 5.37 -4.01 16.57
C LEU A 164 6.13 -5.33 16.71
N VAL A 165 6.68 -5.84 15.60
CA VAL A 165 7.43 -7.11 15.56
C VAL A 165 8.91 -6.81 15.41
N GLY A 166 9.70 -7.07 16.45
CA GLY A 166 11.14 -6.81 16.44
C GLY A 166 11.72 -6.57 17.82
N SER A 167 12.91 -5.97 17.87
CA SER A 167 13.59 -5.70 19.16
C SER A 167 13.14 -4.38 19.76
N ARG A 168 13.06 -4.35 21.11
CA ARG A 168 12.79 -3.11 21.87
C ARG A 168 13.85 -2.04 21.59
N GLU A 169 15.10 -2.45 21.38
CA GLU A 169 16.19 -1.56 21.03
C GLU A 169 15.95 -0.85 19.69
N ALA A 170 15.48 -1.56 18.67
CA ALA A 170 15.16 -0.97 17.38
C ALA A 170 14.01 0.06 17.48
N VAL A 171 13.00 -0.21 18.31
CA VAL A 171 11.92 0.75 18.59
C VAL A 171 12.46 1.99 19.28
N ASN A 172 13.29 1.83 20.32
CA ASN A 172 13.91 2.95 21.04
C ASN A 172 14.77 3.81 20.11
N THR A 173 15.57 3.16 19.24
CA THR A 173 16.37 3.86 18.23
C THR A 173 15.49 4.69 17.29
N ALA A 174 14.39 4.12 16.82
CA ALA A 174 13.44 4.81 15.94
C ALA A 174 12.79 6.02 16.64
N MET A 175 12.44 5.88 17.93
CA MET A 175 11.86 6.97 18.74
C MET A 175 12.84 8.14 18.96
N GLN A 176 14.14 7.84 19.09
CA GLN A 176 15.18 8.84 19.27
C GLN A 176 15.62 9.49 17.96
N CYS A 177 15.38 8.83 16.82
CA CYS A 177 15.74 9.34 15.51
C CYS A 177 14.83 10.51 15.11
N ILE A 178 15.37 11.73 15.18
CA ILE A 178 14.68 12.96 14.77
C ILE A 178 15.00 13.21 13.30
N PRO A 179 14.00 13.41 12.44
CA PRO A 179 14.24 13.73 11.04
C PRO A 179 14.93 15.11 10.92
N TYR A 180 15.77 15.25 9.90
CA TYR A 180 16.35 16.55 9.59
C TYR A 180 15.24 17.60 9.39
N PRO A 181 15.39 18.82 9.95
CA PRO A 181 14.43 19.89 9.76
C PRO A 181 14.26 20.18 8.27
N ARG A 182 13.02 20.31 7.83
CA ARG A 182 12.73 20.66 6.43
C ARG A 182 13.34 22.03 6.12
N LYS A 183 14.20 22.12 5.13
CA LYS A 183 14.73 23.40 4.62
C LYS A 183 13.61 24.14 3.85
N SER A 184 12.65 24.69 4.57
CA SER A 184 11.53 25.45 4.01
C SER A 184 11.81 26.95 4.16
N LYS A 185 11.63 27.70 3.07
CA LYS A 185 11.64 29.17 3.11
C LYS A 185 10.33 29.79 3.62
N LEU A 186 9.38 28.94 4.09
CA LEU A 186 8.04 29.40 4.50
C LEU A 186 8.11 30.44 5.62
N VAL A 187 8.88 30.16 6.68
CA VAL A 187 9.04 31.07 7.83
C VAL A 187 9.62 32.42 7.39
N ALA A 188 10.66 32.40 6.55
CA ALA A 188 11.27 33.61 6.01
C ALA A 188 10.26 34.42 5.16
N ARG A 189 9.49 33.74 4.31
CA ARG A 189 8.46 34.39 3.48
C ARG A 189 7.32 34.97 4.33
N THR A 190 6.89 34.25 5.37
CA THR A 190 5.83 34.73 6.29
C THR A 190 6.28 35.99 7.05
N ASN A 191 7.53 36.01 7.50
CA ASN A 191 8.10 37.17 8.18
C ASN A 191 8.22 38.38 7.24
N LEU A 192 8.64 38.17 5.99
CA LEU A 192 8.67 39.25 4.97
C LEU A 192 7.28 39.81 4.68
N LEU A 193 6.25 38.98 4.63
CA LEU A 193 4.86 39.42 4.43
C LEU A 193 4.30 40.18 5.63
N ARG A 194 4.69 39.81 6.86
CA ARG A 194 4.33 40.56 8.06
C ARG A 194 4.96 41.97 8.07
N LEU A 195 6.26 42.05 7.75
CA LEU A 195 6.93 43.37 7.66
C LEU A 195 6.35 44.28 6.60
N ARG A 196 5.87 43.75 5.48
CA ARG A 196 5.21 44.53 4.42
C ARG A 196 3.80 45.02 4.80
N ARG A 197 3.15 44.43 5.79
CA ARG A 197 1.84 44.84 6.29
C ARG A 197 1.95 45.87 7.41
N SER A 198 3.12 46.08 7.97
CA SER A 198 3.40 47.01 9.07
C SER A 198 4.04 48.33 8.59
N ALA A 199 4.30 48.45 7.30
CA ALA A 199 4.79 49.61 6.61
C ALA A 199 3.66 50.21 5.72
#